data_47b840f2af79d16f6ba41e538865384a
#
_entry.id   47b840f2af79d16f6ba41e538865384a
#
_cell.length_a   1.000
_cell.length_b   1.000
_cell.length_c   1.000
_cell.angle_alpha   90.00
_cell.angle_beta   90.00
_cell.angle_gamma   90.00
#
_symmetry.space_group_name_H-M   'P 1'
#
loop_
_entity.id
_entity.type
_entity.pdbx_description
1 polymer ?
#
loop_
_entity_poly.entity_id
_entity_poly.type
_entity_poly.pdbx_seq_one_letter_code
_entity_poly.pdbx_strand_id
1 'polypeptide(L)'
;MEAKPDECIFKIRRNLSDAGCDAPLIEHFLELMQNQKRKEQYRLLSQHRASLLEKLHQDQYKIDCLDHMIYTMRKEDKKLNGGF
;
A
#
# COMPACT_ATOMS: atom_id res chain seq x y z
N MET A 1 22.56 -1.97 -0.66
CA MET A 1 21.96 -2.63 -1.34
C MET A 1 20.57 -2.80 -1.03
N GLU A 2 19.83 -3.10 -1.75
CA GLU A 2 18.48 -3.07 -1.56
C GLU A 2 17.96 -4.37 -1.09
N ALA A 3 16.80 -4.35 -0.56
CA ALA A 3 16.15 -5.55 -0.11
C ALA A 3 15.91 -6.44 -1.30
N LYS A 4 15.85 -7.72 -1.05
CA LYS A 4 15.52 -8.63 -2.10
C LYS A 4 14.09 -8.40 -2.53
N PRO A 5 13.80 -8.48 -3.81
CA PRO A 5 12.43 -8.26 -4.29
C PRO A 5 11.41 -9.16 -3.60
N ASP A 6 11.79 -10.40 -3.32
CA ASP A 6 10.89 -11.33 -2.68
C ASP A 6 10.51 -10.88 -1.29
N GLU A 7 11.47 -10.35 -0.55
CA GLU A 7 11.20 -9.85 0.78
C GLU A 7 10.28 -8.65 0.75
N CYS A 8 10.52 -7.75 -0.21
CA CYS A 8 9.68 -6.58 -0.33
C CYS A 8 8.24 -6.96 -0.66
N ILE A 9 8.08 -7.88 -1.58
CA ILE A 9 6.76 -8.31 -1.99
C ILE A 9 6.06 -9.00 -0.84
N PHE A 10 6.78 -9.82 -0.10
CA PHE A 10 6.19 -10.51 1.03
C PHE A 10 5.67 -9.52 2.07
N LYS A 11 6.44 -8.49 2.36
CA LYS A 11 6.02 -7.49 3.32
C LYS A 11 4.81 -6.72 2.83
N ILE A 12 4.79 -6.39 1.55
CA ILE A 12 3.67 -5.68 0.98
C ILE A 12 2.42 -6.52 1.07
N ARG A 13 2.50 -7.80 0.70
CA ARG A 13 1.37 -8.69 0.78
C ARG A 13 0.83 -8.77 2.20
N ARG A 14 1.74 -8.88 3.15
CA ARG A 14 1.36 -8.99 4.53
C ARG A 14 0.67 -7.73 5.02
N ASN A 15 1.24 -6.57 4.68
CA ASN A 15 0.65 -5.31 5.09
C ASN A 15 -0.73 -5.11 4.49
N LEU A 16 -0.89 -5.45 3.23
CA LEU A 16 -2.19 -5.30 2.58
C LEU A 16 -3.21 -6.26 3.17
N SER A 17 -2.77 -7.47 3.46
CA SER A 17 -3.65 -8.44 4.08
C SER A 17 -4.08 -7.97 5.46
N ASP A 18 -3.15 -7.42 6.23
CA ASP A 18 -3.46 -6.89 7.55
C ASP A 18 -4.44 -5.73 7.47
N ALA A 19 -4.40 -5.01 6.37
CA ALA A 19 -5.31 -3.89 6.17
C ALA A 19 -6.66 -4.33 5.61
N GLY A 20 -6.89 -5.63 5.50
CA GLY A 20 -8.19 -6.11 5.06
C GLY A 20 -8.36 -6.21 3.57
N CYS A 21 -7.28 -6.12 2.80
CA CYS A 21 -7.36 -6.26 1.36
C CYS A 21 -7.50 -7.73 0.99
N ASP A 22 -8.36 -8.00 0.01
CA ASP A 22 -8.50 -9.39 -0.41
C ASP A 22 -7.48 -9.70 -1.50
N ALA A 23 -7.43 -10.96 -1.92
CA ALA A 23 -6.42 -11.39 -2.86
C ALA A 23 -6.45 -10.63 -4.18
N PRO A 24 -7.61 -10.43 -4.80
CA PRO A 24 -7.62 -9.68 -6.06
C PRO A 24 -7.04 -8.28 -5.93
N LEU A 25 -7.34 -7.62 -4.82
CA LEU A 25 -6.84 -6.27 -4.62
C LEU A 25 -5.33 -6.27 -4.43
N ILE A 26 -4.83 -7.25 -3.68
CA ILE A 26 -3.39 -7.36 -3.46
C ILE A 26 -2.66 -7.60 -4.77
N GLU A 27 -3.18 -8.50 -5.60
CA GLU A 27 -2.55 -8.78 -6.87
C GLU A 27 -2.57 -7.55 -7.78
N HIS A 28 -3.66 -6.82 -7.77
CA HIS A 28 -3.76 -5.62 -8.58
C HIS A 28 -2.74 -4.58 -8.13
N PHE A 29 -2.59 -4.43 -6.81
CA PHE A 29 -1.62 -3.49 -6.26
C PHE A 29 -0.20 -3.84 -6.71
N LEU A 30 0.13 -5.14 -6.66
CA LEU A 30 1.46 -5.57 -7.05
C LEU A 30 1.69 -5.40 -8.55
N GLU A 31 0.65 -5.61 -9.33
CA GLU A 31 0.75 -5.41 -10.76
C GLU A 31 1.04 -3.94 -11.07
N LEU A 32 0.36 -3.04 -10.38
CA LEU A 32 0.61 -1.62 -10.56
C LEU A 32 2.03 -1.26 -10.17
N MET A 33 2.54 -1.92 -9.13
CA MET A 33 3.89 -1.67 -8.70
C MET A 33 4.89 -2.08 -9.76
N GLN A 34 4.67 -3.23 -10.39
CA GLN A 34 5.57 -3.70 -11.42
C GLN A 34 5.55 -2.80 -12.64
N ASN A 35 4.41 -2.19 -12.89
CA ASN A 35 4.27 -1.30 -14.03
C ASN A 35 4.59 0.14 -13.67
N GLN A 36 5.10 0.35 -12.46
CA GLN A 36 5.54 1.66 -12.02
C GLN A 36 4.43 2.69 -12.04
N LYS A 37 3.24 2.26 -11.68
CA LYS A 37 2.08 3.15 -11.64
C LYS A 37 1.80 3.59 -10.21
N ARG A 38 2.71 4.38 -9.68
CA ARG A 38 2.65 4.80 -8.28
C ARG A 38 1.38 5.57 -7.94
N LYS A 39 0.94 6.43 -8.84
CA LYS A 39 -0.28 7.18 -8.60
C LYS A 39 -1.48 6.27 -8.46
N GLU A 40 -1.53 5.23 -9.29
CA GLU A 40 -2.62 4.29 -9.23
C GLU A 40 -2.58 3.49 -7.94
N GLN A 41 -1.39 3.19 -7.45
CA GLN A 41 -1.27 2.50 -6.19
C GLN A 41 -1.84 3.35 -5.05
N TYR A 42 -1.50 4.64 -5.04
CA TYR A 42 -2.04 5.55 -4.03
C TYR A 42 -3.56 5.61 -4.13
N ARG A 43 -4.07 5.68 -5.34
CA ARG A 43 -5.51 5.75 -5.54
C ARG A 43 -6.20 4.50 -5.03
N LEU A 44 -5.61 3.35 -5.31
CA LEU A 44 -6.18 2.09 -4.88
C LEU A 44 -6.25 2.02 -3.36
N LEU A 45 -5.17 2.40 -2.69
CA LEU A 45 -5.15 2.40 -1.24
C LEU A 45 -6.14 3.39 -0.66
N SER A 46 -6.27 4.56 -1.27
CA SER A 46 -7.20 5.57 -0.79
C SER A 46 -8.64 5.12 -0.93
N GLN A 47 -8.95 4.44 -2.01
CA GLN A 47 -10.29 3.91 -2.21
C GLN A 47 -10.64 2.85 -1.19
N HIS A 48 -9.68 1.99 -0.89
CA HIS A 48 -9.91 0.96 0.11
C HIS A 48 -10.09 1.58 1.49
N ARG A 49 -9.30 2.60 1.79
CA ARG A 49 -9.41 3.30 3.05
C ARG A 49 -10.78 3.94 3.21
N ALA A 50 -11.26 4.56 2.15
CA ALA A 50 -12.58 5.19 2.19
C ALA A 50 -13.67 4.14 2.39
N SER A 51 -13.50 3.00 1.76
CA SER A 51 -14.46 1.92 1.91
C SER A 51 -14.53 1.43 3.35
N LEU A 52 -13.37 1.32 3.99
CA LEU A 52 -13.33 0.90 5.37
C LEU A 52 -14.01 1.91 6.29
N LEU A 53 -13.79 3.18 6.01
CA LEU A 53 -14.40 4.22 6.82
C LEU A 53 -15.92 4.18 6.73
N GLU A 54 -16.40 3.88 5.54
CA GLU A 54 -17.82 3.79 5.36
C GLU A 54 -18.44 2.64 6.13
N LYS A 55 -17.69 1.55 6.21
CA LYS A 55 -18.24 0.40 6.90
C LYS A 55 -18.33 0.61 8.36
N LEU A 56 -17.24 0.96 9.01
CA LEU A 56 -17.31 1.16 10.37
C LEU A 56 -16.08 1.47 10.98
N HIS A 57 -16.14 2.02 12.04
CA HIS A 57 -15.05 2.50 12.72
C HIS A 57 -14.33 1.46 13.51
N GLN A 58 -14.78 0.29 13.49
CA GLN A 58 -14.06 -0.70 14.22
C GLN A 58 -12.84 -1.14 13.49
N ASP A 59 -12.64 -0.71 12.26
CA ASP A 59 -11.49 -1.12 11.47
C ASP A 59 -10.35 -0.12 11.60
N GLN A 60 -10.25 0.52 12.75
CA GLN A 60 -9.21 1.51 12.96
C GLN A 60 -7.81 0.94 12.71
N TYR A 61 -7.57 -0.29 13.13
CA TYR A 61 -6.28 -0.90 12.91
C TYR A 61 -5.96 -1.01 11.42
N LYS A 62 -6.96 -1.38 10.63
CA LYS A 62 -6.77 -1.52 9.19
C LYS A 62 -6.47 -0.19 8.54
N ILE A 63 -7.14 0.85 9.02
CA ILE A 63 -6.90 2.18 8.50
C ILE A 63 -5.48 2.63 8.85
N ASP A 64 -5.05 2.32 10.05
CA ASP A 64 -3.70 2.69 10.46
C ASP A 64 -2.65 2.00 9.60
N CYS A 65 -2.90 0.74 9.23
CA CYS A 65 -1.97 0.03 8.36
C CYS A 65 -1.86 0.70 7.00
N LEU A 66 -3.00 1.14 6.46
CA LEU A 66 -3.00 1.81 5.17
C LEU A 66 -2.27 3.14 5.24
N ASP A 67 -2.53 3.89 6.31
CA ASP A 67 -1.88 5.17 6.47
C ASP A 67 -0.38 5.01 6.57
N HIS A 68 0.05 3.98 7.28
CA HIS A 68 1.47 3.73 7.42
C HIS A 68 2.10 3.39 6.07
N MET A 69 1.41 2.59 5.27
CA MET A 69 1.93 2.24 3.95
C MET A 69 2.06 3.46 3.06
N ILE A 70 1.04 4.31 3.07
CA ILE A 70 1.07 5.52 2.25
C ILE A 70 2.23 6.41 2.68
N TYR A 71 2.40 6.54 3.99
CA TYR A 71 3.49 7.35 4.53
C TYR A 71 4.84 6.81 4.06
N THR A 72 5.01 5.50 4.17
CA THR A 72 6.26 4.87 3.77
C THR A 72 6.54 5.05 2.28
N MET A 73 5.50 4.87 1.47
CA MET A 73 5.66 5.02 0.03
C MET A 73 6.08 6.43 -0.35
N ARG A 74 5.49 7.42 0.32
CA ARG A 74 5.85 8.80 0.04
C ARG A 74 7.27 9.12 0.44
N LYS A 75 7.72 8.51 1.54
CA LYS A 75 9.11 8.68 1.94
C LYS A 75 10.04 8.07 0.91
N GLU A 76 9.68 6.90 0.42
CA GLU A 76 10.49 6.26 -0.59
C GLU A 76 10.54 7.09 -1.86
N ASP A 77 9.39 7.65 -2.25
CA ASP A 77 9.34 8.46 -3.46
C ASP A 77 10.24 9.68 -3.33
N LYS A 78 10.23 10.30 -2.17
CA LYS A 78 11.10 11.44 -1.96
C LYS A 78 12.55 11.07 -2.07
N LYS A 79 12.92 9.95 -1.48
CA LYS A 79 14.30 9.51 -1.56
C LYS A 79 14.71 9.23 -2.98
N LEU A 80 13.84 8.53 -3.71
CA LEU A 80 14.14 8.15 -5.07
C LEU A 80 14.23 9.35 -5.99
N ASN A 81 13.49 10.40 -5.66
CA ASN A 81 13.44 11.57 -6.50
C ASN A 81 14.36 12.68 -6.04
N GLY A 82 15.30 12.33 -5.21
CA GLY A 82 16.30 13.32 -4.85
C GLY A 82 15.76 14.46 -4.05
N GLY A 83 14.80 14.21 -3.25
CA GLY A 83 14.31 15.24 -2.40
C GLY A 83 13.31 16.14 -3.05
N PHE A 84 12.71 15.71 -4.08
CA PHE A 84 11.74 16.50 -4.66
C PHE A 84 10.50 16.71 -3.77
#